data_622c48b811d5ef152ca85f94e4e755fe
#
_entry.id   622c48b811d5ef152ca85f94e4e755fe
#
_cell.length_a   1.000
_cell.length_b   1.000
_cell.length_c   1.000
_cell.angle_alpha   90.00
_cell.angle_beta   90.00
_cell.angle_gamma   90.00
#
_symmetry.space_group_name_H-M   'P 1'
#
loop_
_entity.id
_entity.type
_entity.pdbx_description
1 polymer ?
#
loop_
_entity_poly.entity_id
_entity_poly.type
_entity_poly.pdbx_seq_one_letter_code
_entity_poly.pdbx_strand_id
1 'polypeptide(L)'
;MFLKTFSRLALTFNLVLLTTLVSCTHVHAEKPTYYIYLAGPEVFLPNAVESGKSKQARIQALNQQNDWPFTLVGLYPLDNSIEDFGHNFDTGIRIYEANIELMDKAHTVAANMVRFRGPSMDVGTAFEMGYMNAANKPVFAYYEAKPFYGKDETPGLFADRVREHYPVSKDDPYIDADGQSIENFEMSDNLMMIGAMQTGNGDVALTFDDVILQIADYYLSK
;
A
#
# COMPACT_ATOMS: atom_id res chain seq x y z
N MET A 1 -13.27 -81.32 68.14
CA MET A 1 -14.24 -80.93 67.09
C MET A 1 -13.95 -79.47 66.75
N PHE A 2 -13.18 -79.26 65.69
CA PHE A 2 -12.59 -77.93 65.39
C PHE A 2 -13.37 -77.25 64.25
N LEU A 3 -13.92 -76.05 64.52
CA LEU A 3 -14.43 -75.16 63.49
C LEU A 3 -13.28 -74.34 62.88
N LYS A 4 -13.12 -74.45 61.58
CA LYS A 4 -12.22 -73.56 60.79
C LYS A 4 -13.02 -72.36 60.25
N THR A 5 -12.64 -71.18 60.73
CA THR A 5 -13.10 -69.88 60.24
C THR A 5 -12.35 -69.50 58.97
N PHE A 6 -13.04 -69.27 57.85
CA PHE A 6 -12.46 -68.77 56.62
C PHE A 6 -12.55 -67.23 56.63
N SER A 7 -11.35 -66.58 56.65
CA SER A 7 -11.25 -65.14 56.44
C SER A 7 -11.33 -64.80 54.95
N ARG A 8 -12.30 -63.99 54.55
CA ARG A 8 -12.40 -63.43 53.22
C ARG A 8 -11.55 -62.15 53.14
N LEU A 9 -10.48 -62.16 52.36
CA LEU A 9 -9.69 -61.00 51.99
C LEU A 9 -10.39 -60.26 50.84
N ALA A 10 -10.94 -59.06 51.11
CA ALA A 10 -11.52 -58.17 50.08
C ALA A 10 -10.39 -57.38 49.43
N LEU A 11 -10.13 -57.63 48.14
CA LEU A 11 -9.18 -56.91 47.30
C LEU A 11 -9.93 -55.68 46.74
N THR A 12 -9.67 -54.53 47.23
CA THR A 12 -10.16 -53.25 46.68
C THR A 12 -9.29 -52.80 45.51
N PHE A 13 -9.80 -52.92 44.32
CA PHE A 13 -9.17 -52.31 43.12
C PHE A 13 -9.41 -50.82 43.10
N ASN A 14 -8.37 -50.01 43.36
CA ASN A 14 -8.38 -48.60 43.10
C ASN A 14 -8.15 -48.33 41.61
N LEU A 15 -9.20 -48.02 40.87
CA LEU A 15 -9.15 -47.54 39.48
C LEU A 15 -8.72 -46.08 39.49
N VAL A 16 -7.42 -45.81 39.26
CA VAL A 16 -6.95 -44.43 39.07
C VAL A 16 -7.28 -44.03 37.62
N LEU A 17 -8.31 -43.22 37.49
CA LEU A 17 -8.72 -42.61 36.20
C LEU A 17 -7.69 -41.49 35.87
N LEU A 18 -6.72 -41.78 35.01
CA LEU A 18 -5.76 -40.81 34.49
C LEU A 18 -6.45 -39.98 33.40
N THR A 19 -7.03 -38.85 33.75
CA THR A 19 -7.55 -37.89 32.80
C THR A 19 -6.38 -37.12 32.16
N THR A 20 -5.95 -37.55 30.98
CA THR A 20 -5.04 -36.74 30.13
C THR A 20 -5.79 -35.50 29.62
N LEU A 21 -5.51 -34.34 30.21
CA LEU A 21 -5.85 -33.05 29.67
C LEU A 21 -5.05 -32.85 28.37
N VAL A 22 -5.68 -33.11 27.22
CA VAL A 22 -5.17 -32.72 25.93
C VAL A 22 -5.29 -31.18 25.88
N SER A 23 -4.20 -30.49 26.20
CA SER A 23 -4.08 -29.05 26.00
C SER A 23 -4.05 -28.81 24.48
N CYS A 24 -5.19 -28.44 23.91
CA CYS A 24 -5.24 -27.94 22.54
C CYS A 24 -4.52 -26.61 22.49
N THR A 25 -3.21 -26.63 22.25
CA THR A 25 -2.50 -25.43 21.84
C THR A 25 -3.07 -25.01 20.48
N HIS A 26 -3.90 -23.99 20.46
CA HIS A 26 -4.27 -23.32 19.22
C HIS A 26 -2.97 -22.74 18.65
N VAL A 27 -2.40 -23.44 17.68
CA VAL A 27 -1.38 -22.85 16.81
C VAL A 27 -2.14 -21.78 16.01
N HIS A 28 -2.05 -20.52 16.43
CA HIS A 28 -2.47 -19.42 15.59
C HIS A 28 -1.60 -19.47 14.34
N ALA A 29 -2.17 -19.88 13.21
CA ALA A 29 -1.51 -19.74 11.93
C ALA A 29 -1.17 -18.25 11.75
N GLU A 30 0.09 -17.97 11.47
CA GLU A 30 0.56 -16.61 11.23
C GLU A 30 -0.22 -16.03 10.04
N LYS A 31 -0.81 -14.83 10.20
CA LYS A 31 -1.57 -14.18 9.13
C LYS A 31 -0.60 -13.87 7.96
N PRO A 32 -0.98 -14.12 6.70
CA PRO A 32 -0.16 -13.71 5.56
C PRO A 32 0.07 -12.20 5.57
N THR A 33 1.25 -11.79 5.10
CA THR A 33 1.61 -10.37 5.05
C THR A 33 1.68 -9.90 3.61
N TYR A 34 0.96 -8.80 3.31
CA TYR A 34 1.03 -8.12 2.03
C TYR A 34 1.78 -6.79 2.17
N TYR A 35 2.82 -6.62 1.39
CA TYR A 35 3.64 -5.42 1.35
C TYR A 35 3.10 -4.44 0.32
N ILE A 36 2.97 -3.16 0.71
CA ILE A 36 2.49 -2.05 -0.11
C ILE A 36 3.64 -1.10 -0.35
N TYR A 37 4.06 -0.90 -1.59
CA TYR A 37 5.00 0.18 -1.92
C TYR A 37 4.28 1.53 -1.85
N LEU A 38 4.82 2.47 -1.07
CA LEU A 38 4.22 3.77 -0.82
C LEU A 38 4.86 4.80 -1.77
N ALA A 39 4.30 4.92 -2.97
CA ALA A 39 4.77 5.83 -4.01
C ALA A 39 4.18 7.23 -3.83
N GLY A 40 4.99 8.26 -4.08
CA GLY A 40 4.49 9.63 -4.03
C GLY A 40 5.58 10.68 -3.89
N PRO A 41 5.28 11.95 -4.19
CA PRO A 41 6.22 13.07 -4.10
C PRO A 41 6.55 13.47 -2.65
N GLU A 42 6.02 12.80 -1.63
CA GLU A 42 6.34 13.06 -0.22
C GLU A 42 7.81 12.93 0.09
N VAL A 43 8.56 12.15 -0.70
CA VAL A 43 10.02 12.02 -0.61
C VAL A 43 10.76 13.36 -0.79
N PHE A 44 10.11 14.36 -1.40
CA PHE A 44 10.64 15.70 -1.60
C PHE A 44 10.21 16.72 -0.54
N LEU A 45 9.37 16.33 0.41
CA LEU A 45 8.95 17.23 1.50
C LEU A 45 10.09 17.44 2.50
N PRO A 46 10.13 18.59 3.19
CA PRO A 46 11.12 18.82 4.26
C PRO A 46 11.06 17.79 5.40
N ASN A 47 9.89 17.17 5.61
CA ASN A 47 9.61 16.15 6.61
C ASN A 47 9.34 14.77 5.97
N ALA A 48 10.03 14.45 4.88
CA ALA A 48 9.81 13.23 4.10
C ALA A 48 9.88 11.94 4.93
N VAL A 49 10.85 11.82 5.83
CA VAL A 49 11.00 10.64 6.71
C VAL A 49 9.82 10.50 7.67
N GLU A 50 9.40 11.60 8.29
CA GLU A 50 8.23 11.62 9.18
C GLU A 50 6.95 11.30 8.42
N SER A 51 6.83 11.77 7.18
CA SER A 51 5.69 11.46 6.31
C SER A 51 5.58 9.94 6.06
N GLY A 52 6.69 9.29 5.70
CA GLY A 52 6.73 7.83 5.53
C GLY A 52 6.36 7.08 6.80
N LYS A 53 6.97 7.44 7.94
CA LYS A 53 6.66 6.84 9.25
C LYS A 53 5.20 7.02 9.65
N SER A 54 4.61 8.18 9.37
CA SER A 54 3.20 8.46 9.65
C SER A 54 2.28 7.54 8.85
N LYS A 55 2.56 7.34 7.55
CA LYS A 55 1.80 6.41 6.70
C LYS A 55 1.93 4.97 7.16
N GLN A 56 3.13 4.52 7.51
CA GLN A 56 3.36 3.18 8.05
C GLN A 56 2.61 2.96 9.37
N ALA A 57 2.67 3.93 10.28
CA ALA A 57 1.92 3.89 11.54
C ALA A 57 0.40 3.87 11.28
N ARG A 58 -0.09 4.59 10.26
CA ARG A 58 -1.50 4.57 9.90
C ARG A 58 -1.94 3.21 9.36
N ILE A 59 -1.15 2.55 8.52
CA ILE A 59 -1.40 1.16 8.09
C ILE A 59 -1.46 0.22 9.28
N GLN A 60 -0.53 0.35 10.23
CA GLN A 60 -0.53 -0.44 11.46
C GLN A 60 -1.81 -0.23 12.28
N ALA A 61 -2.28 1.01 12.42
CA ALA A 61 -3.52 1.33 13.10
C ALA A 61 -4.74 0.72 12.40
N LEU A 62 -4.79 0.75 11.07
CA LEU A 62 -5.86 0.13 10.28
C LEU A 62 -5.88 -1.41 10.43
N ASN A 63 -4.71 -2.07 10.48
CA ASN A 63 -4.62 -3.49 10.80
C ASN A 63 -5.20 -3.83 12.18
N GLN A 64 -5.03 -2.93 13.17
CA GLN A 64 -5.56 -3.13 14.52
C GLN A 64 -7.06 -2.84 14.63
N GLN A 65 -7.56 -1.90 13.82
CA GLN A 65 -8.97 -1.50 13.80
C GLN A 65 -9.86 -2.50 13.06
N ASN A 66 -9.26 -3.27 12.13
CA ASN A 66 -9.97 -4.21 11.27
C ASN A 66 -9.41 -5.62 11.50
N ASP A 67 -10.28 -6.59 11.74
CA ASP A 67 -9.85 -7.98 11.93
C ASP A 67 -9.66 -8.70 10.59
N TRP A 68 -8.73 -8.18 9.77
CA TRP A 68 -8.38 -8.80 8.51
C TRP A 68 -7.67 -10.15 8.71
N PRO A 69 -7.87 -11.13 7.81
CA PRO A 69 -7.17 -12.42 7.86
C PRO A 69 -5.70 -12.32 7.43
N PHE A 70 -5.20 -11.13 7.17
CA PHE A 70 -3.84 -10.80 6.76
C PHE A 70 -3.33 -9.55 7.48
N THR A 71 -2.06 -9.22 7.26
CA THR A 71 -1.43 -7.99 7.73
C THR A 71 -0.94 -7.17 6.53
N LEU A 72 -1.23 -5.87 6.50
CA LEU A 72 -0.68 -4.93 5.53
C LEU A 72 0.55 -4.25 6.11
N VAL A 73 1.61 -4.10 5.31
CA VAL A 73 2.87 -3.44 5.71
C VAL A 73 3.31 -2.47 4.61
N GLY A 74 3.49 -1.20 4.96
CA GLY A 74 4.00 -0.18 4.03
C GLY A 74 5.53 -0.26 3.89
N LEU A 75 6.02 -0.24 2.65
CA LEU A 75 7.42 -0.05 2.29
C LEU A 75 7.59 1.35 1.72
N TYR A 76 8.39 2.17 2.35
CA TYR A 76 8.59 3.56 1.92
C TYR A 76 9.99 3.74 1.32
N PRO A 77 10.15 4.52 0.23
CA PRO A 77 11.44 4.69 -0.45
C PRO A 77 12.61 5.10 0.45
N LEU A 78 12.33 5.89 1.49
CA LEU A 78 13.36 6.35 2.44
C LEU A 78 13.62 5.37 3.61
N ASP A 79 13.04 4.17 3.60
CA ASP A 79 13.40 3.10 4.56
C ASP A 79 14.76 2.48 4.23
N ASN A 80 15.27 2.71 3.03
CA ASN A 80 16.57 2.22 2.60
C ASN A 80 17.71 2.97 3.32
N SER A 81 18.63 2.22 3.91
CA SER A 81 19.85 2.75 4.51
C SER A 81 20.90 3.03 3.43
N ILE A 82 20.62 3.98 2.55
CA ILE A 82 21.62 4.43 1.58
C ILE A 82 22.49 5.46 2.28
N GLU A 83 23.79 5.17 2.41
CA GLU A 83 24.75 6.15 2.87
C GLU A 83 24.73 7.35 1.93
N ASP A 84 24.66 8.56 2.50
CA ASP A 84 24.69 9.81 1.72
C ASP A 84 26.09 10.02 1.17
N PHE A 85 26.30 9.65 -0.09
CA PHE A 85 27.53 9.91 -0.84
C PHE A 85 27.49 11.26 -1.59
N GLY A 86 26.54 12.11 -1.27
CA GLY A 86 26.31 13.40 -1.91
C GLY A 86 25.40 13.33 -3.14
N HIS A 87 25.11 14.50 -3.69
CA HIS A 87 24.23 14.66 -4.86
C HIS A 87 25.01 14.42 -6.15
N ASN A 88 25.17 13.17 -6.55
CA ASN A 88 25.85 12.77 -7.78
C ASN A 88 25.13 11.61 -8.48
N PHE A 89 25.57 11.29 -9.71
CA PHE A 89 24.96 10.27 -10.55
C PHE A 89 24.94 8.89 -9.85
N ASP A 90 26.05 8.47 -9.25
CA ASP A 90 26.16 7.13 -8.65
C ASP A 90 25.20 6.97 -7.44
N THR A 91 25.05 8.01 -6.63
CA THR A 91 24.05 8.03 -5.55
C THR A 91 22.63 7.91 -6.12
N GLY A 92 22.32 8.62 -7.21
CA GLY A 92 21.02 8.52 -7.89
C GLY A 92 20.72 7.10 -8.38
N ILE A 93 21.72 6.41 -8.96
CA ILE A 93 21.55 5.02 -9.41
C ILE A 93 21.33 4.07 -8.23
N ARG A 94 22.05 4.23 -7.12
CA ARG A 94 21.84 3.40 -5.91
C ARG A 94 20.44 3.58 -5.32
N ILE A 95 19.93 4.81 -5.30
CA ILE A 95 18.55 5.09 -4.86
C ILE A 95 17.56 4.39 -5.77
N TYR A 96 17.75 4.49 -7.08
CA TYR A 96 16.92 3.79 -8.06
C TYR A 96 16.93 2.28 -7.81
N GLU A 97 18.09 1.65 -7.71
CA GLU A 97 18.24 0.21 -7.48
C GLU A 97 17.54 -0.23 -6.19
N ALA A 98 17.72 0.51 -5.10
CA ALA A 98 17.07 0.23 -3.83
C ALA A 98 15.54 0.36 -3.90
N ASN A 99 15.02 1.32 -4.67
CA ASN A 99 13.57 1.43 -4.88
C ASN A 99 13.02 0.28 -5.73
N ILE A 100 13.76 -0.19 -6.75
CA ILE A 100 13.42 -1.39 -7.51
C ILE A 100 13.32 -2.61 -6.57
N GLU A 101 14.30 -2.82 -5.69
CA GLU A 101 14.27 -3.92 -4.71
C GLU A 101 13.04 -3.86 -3.78
N LEU A 102 12.64 -2.66 -3.35
CA LEU A 102 11.42 -2.48 -2.55
C LEU A 102 10.16 -2.80 -3.36
N MET A 103 10.09 -2.34 -4.62
CA MET A 103 8.96 -2.63 -5.50
C MET A 103 8.88 -4.12 -5.84
N ASP A 104 10.03 -4.81 -6.02
CA ASP A 104 10.06 -6.26 -6.24
C ASP A 104 9.51 -7.03 -5.05
N LYS A 105 9.82 -6.60 -3.85
CA LYS A 105 9.31 -7.17 -2.60
C LYS A 105 7.83 -6.86 -2.38
N ALA A 106 7.34 -5.72 -2.84
CA ALA A 106 5.96 -5.30 -2.65
C ALA A 106 4.98 -6.18 -3.43
N HIS A 107 3.77 -6.34 -2.91
CA HIS A 107 2.67 -7.05 -3.56
C HIS A 107 1.75 -6.10 -4.34
N THR A 108 1.75 -4.82 -3.98
CA THR A 108 0.94 -3.77 -4.58
C THR A 108 1.59 -2.40 -4.36
N VAL A 109 1.07 -1.39 -5.02
CA VAL A 109 1.45 0.02 -4.81
C VAL A 109 0.25 0.86 -4.41
N ALA A 110 0.48 1.79 -3.48
CA ALA A 110 -0.41 2.91 -3.16
C ALA A 110 0.30 4.20 -3.59
N ALA A 111 -0.15 4.80 -4.71
CA ALA A 111 0.49 5.94 -5.34
C ALA A 111 -0.24 7.25 -5.05
N ASN A 112 0.43 8.25 -4.47
CA ASN A 112 -0.13 9.59 -4.37
C ASN A 112 -0.03 10.31 -5.72
N MET A 113 -1.15 10.43 -6.41
CA MET A 113 -1.27 11.08 -7.71
C MET A 113 -1.46 12.60 -7.62
N VAL A 114 -1.10 13.22 -6.48
CA VAL A 114 -1.16 14.68 -6.39
C VAL A 114 -0.30 15.31 -7.49
N ARG A 115 -0.82 16.38 -8.11
CA ARG A 115 -0.02 17.17 -9.07
C ARG A 115 1.28 17.63 -8.42
N PHE A 116 2.38 17.52 -9.15
CA PHE A 116 3.71 17.86 -8.63
C PHE A 116 4.58 18.51 -9.71
N ARG A 117 4.95 19.77 -9.48
CA ARG A 117 5.77 20.57 -10.41
C ARG A 117 5.21 20.71 -11.82
N GLY A 118 3.89 20.54 -11.97
CA GLY A 118 3.19 20.61 -13.25
C GLY A 118 1.71 20.21 -13.13
N PRO A 119 1.00 20.05 -14.24
CA PRO A 119 -0.40 19.64 -14.25
C PRO A 119 -0.63 18.17 -13.87
N SER A 120 0.39 17.31 -14.03
CA SER A 120 0.36 15.87 -13.75
C SER A 120 1.04 15.54 -12.42
N MET A 121 0.95 14.29 -12.04
CA MET A 121 1.64 13.73 -10.89
C MET A 121 3.16 13.73 -11.05
N ASP A 122 3.88 13.34 -9.99
CA ASP A 122 5.33 13.16 -10.03
C ASP A 122 5.75 12.05 -11.01
N VAL A 123 6.79 12.35 -11.82
CA VAL A 123 7.27 11.42 -12.85
C VAL A 123 7.90 10.14 -12.28
N GLY A 124 8.53 10.22 -11.09
CA GLY A 124 9.05 9.03 -10.38
C GLY A 124 7.93 8.12 -9.96
N THR A 125 6.89 8.69 -9.36
CA THR A 125 5.68 7.96 -8.97
C THR A 125 4.98 7.34 -10.18
N ALA A 126 4.94 8.05 -11.32
CA ALA A 126 4.39 7.52 -12.58
C ALA A 126 5.19 6.29 -13.08
N PHE A 127 6.53 6.35 -13.01
CA PHE A 127 7.40 5.21 -13.33
C PHE A 127 7.11 4.00 -12.41
N GLU A 128 6.98 4.23 -11.09
CA GLU A 128 6.71 3.20 -10.09
C GLU A 128 5.37 2.51 -10.33
N MET A 129 4.32 3.26 -10.67
CA MET A 129 3.02 2.70 -11.08
C MET A 129 3.16 1.83 -12.34
N GLY A 130 3.88 2.32 -13.36
CA GLY A 130 4.14 1.58 -14.59
C GLY A 130 4.94 0.29 -14.35
N TYR A 131 5.96 0.35 -13.49
CA TYR A 131 6.77 -0.80 -13.10
C TYR A 131 5.91 -1.89 -12.42
N MET A 132 5.10 -1.49 -11.43
CA MET A 132 4.22 -2.42 -10.72
C MET A 132 3.18 -3.03 -11.63
N ASN A 133 2.58 -2.25 -12.54
CA ASN A 133 1.64 -2.74 -13.55
C ASN A 133 2.31 -3.76 -14.49
N ALA A 134 3.51 -3.48 -14.99
CA ALA A 134 4.27 -4.38 -15.85
C ALA A 134 4.67 -5.69 -15.15
N ALA A 135 4.86 -5.65 -13.83
CA ALA A 135 5.11 -6.82 -12.98
C ALA A 135 3.83 -7.60 -12.63
N ASN A 136 2.67 -7.25 -13.19
CA ASN A 136 1.34 -7.81 -12.89
C ASN A 136 0.95 -7.67 -11.41
N LYS A 137 1.41 -6.62 -10.73
CA LYS A 137 1.02 -6.27 -9.37
C LYS A 137 -0.09 -5.23 -9.42
N PRO A 138 -1.13 -5.33 -8.56
CA PRO A 138 -2.23 -4.36 -8.58
C PRO A 138 -1.75 -2.96 -8.21
N VAL A 139 -2.28 -1.97 -8.93
CA VAL A 139 -1.95 -0.56 -8.78
C VAL A 139 -3.15 0.18 -8.19
N PHE A 140 -2.95 0.84 -7.05
CA PHE A 140 -3.93 1.70 -6.41
C PHE A 140 -3.38 3.10 -6.29
N ALA A 141 -4.27 4.09 -6.33
CA ALA A 141 -3.87 5.48 -6.22
C ALA A 141 -4.82 6.27 -5.31
N TYR A 142 -4.27 7.36 -4.78
CA TYR A 142 -5.01 8.33 -3.99
C TYR A 142 -4.53 9.74 -4.32
N TYR A 143 -5.27 10.75 -3.86
CA TYR A 143 -4.96 12.14 -4.10
C TYR A 143 -4.91 12.92 -2.78
N GLU A 144 -3.73 13.13 -2.24
CA GLU A 144 -3.52 13.85 -0.98
C GLU A 144 -2.75 15.14 -1.21
N ALA A 145 -3.47 16.24 -1.38
CA ALA A 145 -2.92 17.56 -1.75
C ALA A 145 -2.42 18.39 -0.57
N LYS A 146 -2.98 18.17 0.61
CA LYS A 146 -2.74 19.03 1.79
C LYS A 146 -1.26 19.17 2.19
N PRO A 147 -0.41 18.13 2.15
CA PRO A 147 1.01 18.26 2.47
C PRO A 147 1.75 19.21 1.52
N PHE A 148 1.27 19.38 0.27
CA PHE A 148 1.91 20.14 -0.79
C PHE A 148 1.32 21.55 -0.96
N TYR A 149 -0.01 21.68 -0.78
CA TYR A 149 -0.76 22.89 -1.09
C TYR A 149 -1.46 23.52 0.12
N GLY A 150 -1.28 22.92 1.32
CA GLY A 150 -1.85 23.43 2.57
C GLY A 150 -3.37 23.27 2.70
N LYS A 151 -4.04 22.66 1.72
CA LYS A 151 -5.49 22.42 1.70
C LYS A 151 -5.81 21.10 1.02
N ASP A 152 -6.98 20.55 1.36
CA ASP A 152 -7.51 19.40 0.66
C ASP A 152 -8.04 19.85 -0.71
N GLU A 153 -7.74 19.08 -1.74
CA GLU A 153 -8.20 19.28 -3.11
C GLU A 153 -8.69 17.95 -3.68
N THR A 154 -9.61 18.00 -4.62
CA THR A 154 -9.92 16.84 -5.48
C THR A 154 -9.02 16.86 -6.71
N PRO A 155 -8.76 15.72 -7.34
CA PRO A 155 -7.89 15.68 -8.52
C PRO A 155 -8.39 16.52 -9.69
N GLY A 156 -9.73 16.68 -9.86
CA GLY A 156 -10.32 17.35 -11.02
C GLY A 156 -9.98 16.61 -12.34
N LEU A 157 -10.21 17.28 -13.46
CA LEU A 157 -9.85 16.73 -14.77
C LEU A 157 -8.42 17.13 -15.15
N PHE A 158 -7.69 16.18 -15.70
CA PHE A 158 -6.31 16.41 -16.17
C PHE A 158 -6.26 17.49 -17.25
N ALA A 159 -7.17 17.44 -18.23
CA ALA A 159 -7.27 18.44 -19.28
C ALA A 159 -7.43 19.86 -18.76
N ASP A 160 -8.19 20.06 -17.68
CA ASP A 160 -8.39 21.39 -17.08
C ASP A 160 -7.10 21.90 -16.44
N ARG A 161 -6.36 21.04 -15.74
CA ARG A 161 -5.05 21.39 -15.18
C ARG A 161 -4.03 21.73 -16.27
N VAL A 162 -4.07 21.02 -17.41
CA VAL A 162 -3.22 21.34 -18.57
C VAL A 162 -3.58 22.73 -19.10
N ARG A 163 -4.87 23.05 -19.24
CA ARG A 163 -5.34 24.37 -19.70
C ARG A 163 -5.01 25.51 -18.75
N GLU A 164 -4.98 25.25 -17.45
CA GLU A 164 -4.53 26.21 -16.44
C GLU A 164 -3.02 26.50 -16.54
N HIS A 165 -2.22 25.50 -16.95
CA HIS A 165 -0.76 25.59 -17.04
C HIS A 165 -0.28 26.15 -18.38
N TYR A 166 -0.96 25.80 -19.46
CA TYR A 166 -0.58 26.15 -20.82
C TYR A 166 -1.70 26.89 -21.53
N PRO A 167 -1.40 27.99 -22.22
CA PRO A 167 -2.41 28.70 -23.00
C PRO A 167 -3.06 27.76 -24.03
N VAL A 168 -4.38 27.83 -24.15
CA VAL A 168 -5.11 27.09 -25.18
C VAL A 168 -5.18 27.87 -26.48
N SER A 169 -5.35 27.18 -27.61
CA SER A 169 -5.67 27.80 -28.88
C SER A 169 -7.00 28.57 -28.80
N LYS A 170 -7.10 29.66 -29.56
CA LYS A 170 -8.33 30.43 -29.65
C LYS A 170 -9.43 29.73 -30.46
N ASP A 171 -9.01 28.81 -31.33
CA ASP A 171 -9.88 28.21 -32.33
C ASP A 171 -10.30 26.77 -31.93
N ASP A 172 -9.54 26.11 -31.04
CA ASP A 172 -9.80 24.74 -30.62
C ASP A 172 -9.41 24.52 -29.14
N PRO A 173 -10.35 24.19 -28.24
CA PRO A 173 -10.10 23.95 -26.82
C PRO A 173 -9.32 22.64 -26.52
N TYR A 174 -9.12 21.81 -27.53
CA TYR A 174 -8.37 20.56 -27.44
C TYR A 174 -6.92 20.70 -27.92
N ILE A 175 -6.51 21.90 -28.29
CA ILE A 175 -5.16 22.21 -28.77
C ILE A 175 -4.61 23.38 -27.96
N ASP A 176 -3.36 23.29 -27.52
CA ASP A 176 -2.68 24.41 -26.87
C ASP A 176 -2.20 25.48 -27.89
N ALA A 177 -1.64 26.59 -27.39
CA ALA A 177 -1.19 27.68 -28.23
C ALA A 177 0.00 27.31 -29.15
N ASP A 178 0.70 26.23 -28.84
CA ASP A 178 1.82 25.68 -29.64
C ASP A 178 1.36 24.62 -30.65
N GLY A 179 0.05 24.34 -30.72
CA GLY A 179 -0.54 23.37 -31.63
C GLY A 179 -0.49 21.92 -31.15
N GLN A 180 -0.19 21.68 -29.87
CA GLN A 180 -0.14 20.32 -29.30
C GLN A 180 -1.53 19.94 -28.76
N SER A 181 -1.90 18.66 -28.97
CA SER A 181 -3.16 18.14 -28.49
C SER A 181 -3.19 18.06 -26.96
N ILE A 182 -4.28 18.52 -26.35
CA ILE A 182 -4.56 18.36 -24.94
C ILE A 182 -5.30 17.04 -24.73
N GLU A 183 -4.74 16.15 -23.90
CA GLU A 183 -5.38 14.90 -23.55
C GLU A 183 -6.65 15.16 -22.73
N ASN A 184 -7.80 14.81 -23.27
CA ASN A 184 -9.10 15.08 -22.68
C ASN A 184 -10.04 13.88 -22.76
N PHE A 185 -9.80 12.90 -21.87
CA PHE A 185 -10.58 11.66 -21.74
C PHE A 185 -11.42 11.62 -20.46
N GLU A 186 -11.72 12.78 -19.86
CA GLU A 186 -12.43 12.90 -18.59
C GLU A 186 -11.73 12.18 -17.42
N MET A 187 -10.40 12.02 -17.52
CA MET A 187 -9.57 11.36 -16.53
C MET A 187 -8.94 12.34 -15.56
N SER A 188 -8.62 11.87 -14.37
CA SER A 188 -8.00 12.67 -13.30
C SER A 188 -6.48 12.83 -13.46
N ASP A 189 -5.83 12.09 -14.35
CA ASP A 189 -4.44 12.26 -14.78
C ASP A 189 -4.26 11.61 -16.16
N ASN A 190 -3.02 11.56 -16.66
CA ASN A 190 -2.67 10.96 -17.93
C ASN A 190 -3.22 9.52 -18.04
N LEU A 191 -3.75 9.19 -19.24
CA LEU A 191 -4.42 7.91 -19.53
C LEU A 191 -3.59 6.67 -19.17
N MET A 192 -2.26 6.74 -19.26
CA MET A 192 -1.39 5.60 -18.96
C MET A 192 -1.39 5.29 -17.45
N MET A 193 -1.49 6.32 -16.59
CA MET A 193 -1.56 6.15 -15.14
C MET A 193 -2.94 5.59 -14.74
N ILE A 194 -4.00 6.19 -15.28
CA ILE A 194 -5.38 5.73 -15.03
C ILE A 194 -5.59 4.31 -15.57
N GLY A 195 -5.02 3.99 -16.74
CA GLY A 195 -5.04 2.64 -17.31
C GLY A 195 -4.33 1.62 -16.44
N ALA A 196 -3.18 1.96 -15.84
CA ALA A 196 -2.44 1.07 -14.95
C ALA A 196 -3.25 0.69 -13.68
N MET A 197 -4.11 1.58 -13.19
CA MET A 197 -4.95 1.34 -12.01
C MET A 197 -6.05 0.29 -12.24
N GLN A 198 -6.37 -0.04 -13.49
CA GLN A 198 -7.34 -1.10 -13.79
C GLN A 198 -6.91 -2.48 -13.29
N THR A 199 -5.63 -2.69 -12.94
CA THR A 199 -5.13 -3.90 -12.28
C THR A 199 -5.50 -3.98 -10.79
N GLY A 200 -5.82 -2.84 -10.17
CA GLY A 200 -6.37 -2.71 -8.81
C GLY A 200 -7.90 -2.64 -8.85
N ASN A 201 -8.44 -1.44 -8.67
CA ASN A 201 -9.89 -1.17 -8.68
C ASN A 201 -10.32 -0.08 -9.69
N GLY A 202 -9.36 0.60 -10.33
CA GLY A 202 -9.61 1.65 -11.31
C GLY A 202 -9.97 3.04 -10.74
N ASP A 203 -10.17 3.17 -9.43
CA ASP A 203 -10.63 4.41 -8.79
C ASP A 203 -9.50 5.10 -8.01
N VAL A 204 -9.45 6.44 -8.09
CA VAL A 204 -8.56 7.27 -7.26
C VAL A 204 -9.24 7.56 -5.92
N ALA A 205 -8.67 7.06 -4.84
CA ALA A 205 -9.11 7.38 -3.48
C ALA A 205 -8.84 8.86 -3.15
N LEU A 206 -9.65 9.45 -2.26
CA LEU A 206 -9.47 10.85 -1.85
C LEU A 206 -8.54 11.01 -0.64
N THR A 207 -8.26 9.92 0.06
CA THR A 207 -7.36 9.92 1.23
C THR A 207 -6.45 8.71 1.23
N PHE A 208 -5.38 8.80 2.01
CA PHE A 208 -4.49 7.65 2.23
C PHE A 208 -5.22 6.48 2.92
N ASP A 209 -6.12 6.77 3.85
CA ASP A 209 -6.91 5.72 4.51
C ASP A 209 -7.79 4.97 3.52
N ASP A 210 -8.47 5.69 2.64
CA ASP A 210 -9.38 5.08 1.66
C ASP A 210 -8.63 4.15 0.70
N VAL A 211 -7.42 4.51 0.25
CA VAL A 211 -6.65 3.62 -0.63
C VAL A 211 -6.18 2.37 0.10
N ILE A 212 -5.85 2.45 1.40
CA ILE A 212 -5.49 1.27 2.19
C ILE A 212 -6.70 0.35 2.38
N LEU A 213 -7.90 0.92 2.58
CA LEU A 213 -9.15 0.14 2.65
C LEU A 213 -9.46 -0.53 1.30
N GLN A 214 -9.30 0.17 0.17
CA GLN A 214 -9.45 -0.41 -1.17
C GLN A 214 -8.49 -1.59 -1.41
N ILE A 215 -7.22 -1.46 -0.97
CA ILE A 215 -6.23 -2.54 -1.03
C ILE A 215 -6.66 -3.72 -0.16
N ALA A 216 -7.18 -3.47 1.03
CA ALA A 216 -7.67 -4.53 1.91
C ALA A 216 -8.86 -5.26 1.27
N ASP A 217 -9.83 -4.54 0.72
CA ASP A 217 -11.00 -5.11 0.03
C ASP A 217 -10.59 -5.97 -1.18
N TYR A 218 -9.57 -5.53 -1.92
CA TYR A 218 -9.00 -6.33 -3.01
C TYR A 218 -8.47 -7.67 -2.52
N TYR A 219 -7.71 -7.71 -1.41
CA TYR A 219 -7.19 -8.96 -0.87
C TYR A 219 -8.24 -9.80 -0.14
N LEU A 220 -9.31 -9.21 0.38
CA LEU A 220 -10.46 -9.93 0.93
C LEU A 220 -11.28 -10.65 -0.14
N SER A 221 -11.22 -10.18 -1.39
CA SER A 221 -11.95 -10.74 -2.53
C SER A 221 -11.23 -11.89 -3.25
N LYS A 222 -9.97 -12.21 -2.86
CA LYS A 222 -9.13 -13.26 -3.46
C LYS A 222 -9.18 -14.57 -2.69
#